data_c6a97642d98eb38c5a3a18a2d3620474
#
_entry.id   c6a97642d98eb38c5a3a18a2d3620474
#
_cell.length_a   1.000
_cell.length_b   1.000
_cell.length_c   1.000
_cell.angle_alpha   90.00
_cell.angle_beta   90.00
_cell.angle_gamma   90.00
#
_symmetry.space_group_name_H-M   'P 1'
#
loop_
_entity.id
_entity.type
_entity.pdbx_description
1 polymer ?
#
loop_
_entity_poly.entity_id
_entity_poly.type
_entity_poly.pdbx_seq_one_letter_code
_entity_poly.pdbx_strand_id
1 'polypeptide(L)'
;MPIQFSIYSSAEAVGKEVWNRLAAAASPMMEWEYFHALEASGIVSPQRGYRPCHLVACRDGQAIGLAPLYERDRALVEFGDGGLVEYLTELTGIPYNCGVVGMIPYTPVPAYEFLHDPTVAPLWADLSLLDYLDYHCASRGLLTSRLYFVTSARPQLHALLRERGYLHLQAEYSIWFNRHYADFEDYLQSLKASRRTKIRREWRAIRNQGITIRMVPGQEAPSRYFELAFRLYEKTWHKHMGGRIHPFLNERFFQLLAEEFRHRSAFAVAEQDARSIAMALFYAKEGTLYGRYWGCWEEIPFLHFATCYYRPIAYAIEQGMRMMDPGFGGEHKLLRGYETVPIHHYVKFHGARQRRVAYAILKQLQRQHAFFRDGPEGPTRREQSFPEKT
;
A
#
# COMPACT_ATOMS: atom_id res chain seq x y z
N MET A 1 26.31 -24.16 5.46
CA MET A 1 25.30 -25.10 6.01
C MET A 1 23.98 -24.96 5.21
N PRO A 2 23.06 -25.95 5.28
CA PRO A 2 21.75 -25.82 4.63
C PRO A 2 20.93 -24.68 5.22
N ILE A 3 20.04 -24.09 4.39
CA ILE A 3 19.08 -23.10 4.84
C ILE A 3 17.99 -23.80 5.65
N GLN A 4 17.65 -23.23 6.77
CA GLN A 4 16.52 -23.63 7.60
C GLN A 4 15.38 -22.63 7.43
N PHE A 5 14.15 -23.14 7.37
CA PHE A 5 12.97 -22.31 7.20
C PHE A 5 12.05 -22.47 8.41
N SER A 6 11.49 -21.35 8.84
CA SER A 6 10.51 -21.30 9.94
C SER A 6 9.33 -20.42 9.55
N ILE A 7 8.14 -20.83 9.94
CA ILE A 7 6.90 -20.05 9.77
C ILE A 7 6.47 -19.52 11.11
N TYR A 8 6.20 -18.22 11.18
CA TYR A 8 5.79 -17.52 12.38
C TYR A 8 4.35 -17.04 12.25
N SER A 9 3.59 -17.15 13.33
CA SER A 9 2.17 -16.80 13.38
C SER A 9 1.88 -15.35 13.72
N SER A 10 2.91 -14.50 13.83
CA SER A 10 2.79 -13.06 14.02
C SER A 10 4.12 -12.36 13.76
N ALA A 11 4.08 -11.04 13.51
CA ALA A 11 5.27 -10.19 13.46
C ALA A 11 5.99 -10.18 14.82
N GLU A 12 5.24 -10.19 15.94
CA GLU A 12 5.78 -10.28 17.29
C GLU A 12 6.64 -11.54 17.48
N ALA A 13 6.18 -12.69 16.98
CA ALA A 13 6.90 -13.95 17.09
C ALA A 13 8.20 -13.98 16.27
N VAL A 14 8.31 -13.23 15.16
CA VAL A 14 9.57 -13.04 14.42
C VAL A 14 10.55 -12.17 15.23
N GLY A 15 10.02 -11.16 15.90
CA GLY A 15 10.78 -10.22 16.71
C GLY A 15 11.25 -8.99 15.93
N LYS A 16 11.16 -7.85 16.62
CA LYS A 16 11.42 -6.52 16.05
C LYS A 16 12.83 -6.37 15.48
N GLU A 17 13.84 -6.82 16.22
CA GLU A 17 15.24 -6.66 15.81
C GLU A 17 15.54 -7.43 14.51
N VAL A 18 15.08 -8.69 14.45
CA VAL A 18 15.26 -9.55 13.26
C VAL A 18 14.55 -8.94 12.07
N TRP A 19 13.29 -8.58 12.24
CA TRP A 19 12.48 -8.02 11.17
C TRP A 19 13.07 -6.71 10.63
N ASN A 20 13.35 -5.73 11.50
CA ASN A 20 13.82 -4.41 11.07
C ASN A 20 15.24 -4.43 10.48
N ARG A 21 16.09 -5.37 10.89
CA ARG A 21 17.37 -5.60 10.24
C ARG A 21 17.18 -6.03 8.78
N LEU A 22 16.24 -6.93 8.52
CA LEU A 22 15.92 -7.38 7.18
C LEU A 22 15.16 -6.33 6.36
N ALA A 23 14.36 -5.48 7.01
CA ALA A 23 13.58 -4.40 6.39
C ALA A 23 14.35 -3.08 6.23
N ALA A 24 15.66 -3.05 6.49
CA ALA A 24 16.44 -1.82 6.56
C ALA A 24 16.28 -0.94 5.31
N ALA A 25 16.32 -1.52 4.12
CA ALA A 25 16.18 -0.82 2.84
C ALA A 25 14.75 -0.75 2.30
N ALA A 26 13.79 -1.44 2.92
CA ALA A 26 12.41 -1.49 2.47
C ALA A 26 11.62 -0.23 2.89
N SER A 27 10.39 -0.07 2.34
CA SER A 27 9.51 1.04 2.70
C SER A 27 9.17 1.04 4.19
N PRO A 28 8.75 2.18 4.78
CA PRO A 28 8.42 2.22 6.21
C PRO A 28 7.28 1.28 6.59
N MET A 29 6.31 1.03 5.69
CA MET A 29 5.21 0.11 5.94
C MET A 29 5.62 -1.37 5.88
N MET A 30 6.86 -1.68 5.51
CA MET A 30 7.46 -3.02 5.60
C MET A 30 8.23 -3.23 6.92
N GLU A 31 8.34 -2.22 7.79
CA GLU A 31 8.97 -2.34 9.10
C GLU A 31 8.08 -3.10 10.10
N TRP A 32 8.69 -3.68 11.12
CA TRP A 32 8.03 -4.48 12.13
C TRP A 32 6.89 -3.73 12.82
N GLU A 33 7.09 -2.48 13.17
CA GLU A 33 6.13 -1.66 13.89
C GLU A 33 4.80 -1.53 13.15
N TYR A 34 4.87 -1.45 11.82
CA TYR A 34 3.66 -1.34 11.01
C TYR A 34 2.90 -2.66 10.95
N PHE A 35 3.59 -3.79 10.72
CA PHE A 35 2.97 -5.12 10.75
C PHE A 35 2.45 -5.48 12.14
N HIS A 36 3.22 -5.18 13.18
CA HIS A 36 2.78 -5.34 14.57
C HIS A 36 1.51 -4.53 14.86
N ALA A 37 1.45 -3.26 14.46
CA ALA A 37 0.24 -2.45 14.62
C ALA A 37 -0.98 -3.03 13.88
N LEU A 38 -0.80 -3.58 12.66
CA LEU A 38 -1.86 -4.25 11.91
C LEU A 38 -2.40 -5.49 12.63
N GLU A 39 -1.51 -6.31 13.18
CA GLU A 39 -1.85 -7.58 13.84
C GLU A 39 -2.35 -7.38 15.28
N ALA A 40 -1.61 -6.64 16.10
CA ALA A 40 -1.93 -6.41 17.51
C ALA A 40 -3.22 -5.58 17.72
N SER A 41 -3.61 -4.76 16.73
CA SER A 41 -4.90 -4.07 16.76
C SER A 41 -6.09 -4.99 16.42
N GLY A 42 -5.85 -6.22 15.95
CA GLY A 42 -6.88 -7.17 15.55
C GLY A 42 -7.54 -6.89 14.19
N ILE A 43 -7.10 -5.84 13.47
CA ILE A 43 -7.61 -5.58 12.11
C ILE A 43 -7.10 -6.60 11.09
N VAL A 44 -5.95 -7.20 11.36
CA VAL A 44 -5.41 -8.35 10.64
C VAL A 44 -5.47 -9.55 11.57
N SER A 45 -6.46 -10.42 11.35
CA SER A 45 -6.73 -11.56 12.24
C SER A 45 -7.42 -12.69 11.48
N PRO A 46 -7.41 -13.93 12.02
CA PRO A 46 -8.12 -15.05 11.43
C PRO A 46 -9.61 -14.79 11.22
N GLN A 47 -10.25 -14.02 12.11
CA GLN A 47 -11.67 -13.66 12.01
C GLN A 47 -11.95 -12.77 10.78
N ARG A 48 -10.95 -12.00 10.36
CA ARG A 48 -11.00 -11.16 9.15
C ARG A 48 -10.39 -11.85 7.90
N GLY A 49 -10.10 -13.15 8.00
CA GLY A 49 -9.55 -13.94 6.89
C GLY A 49 -8.05 -13.80 6.69
N TYR A 50 -7.30 -13.31 7.69
CA TYR A 50 -5.84 -13.23 7.66
C TYR A 50 -5.27 -14.15 8.75
N ARG A 51 -4.55 -15.18 8.36
CA ARG A 51 -3.74 -16.01 9.26
C ARG A 51 -2.27 -15.76 8.97
N PRO A 52 -1.55 -15.00 9.83
CA PRO A 52 -0.14 -14.73 9.61
C PRO A 52 0.65 -16.04 9.48
N CYS A 53 1.50 -16.11 8.48
CA CYS A 53 2.40 -17.22 8.21
C CYS A 53 3.74 -16.70 7.67
N HIS A 54 4.35 -15.79 8.42
CA HIS A 54 5.59 -15.12 8.01
C HIS A 54 6.71 -16.13 7.89
N LEU A 55 7.29 -16.20 6.68
CA LEU A 55 8.33 -17.16 6.36
C LEU A 55 9.71 -16.54 6.58
N VAL A 56 10.50 -17.13 7.46
CA VAL A 56 11.89 -16.73 7.73
C VAL A 56 12.85 -17.81 7.23
N ALA A 57 13.83 -17.40 6.46
CA ALA A 57 14.97 -18.22 6.04
C ALA A 57 16.18 -17.91 6.92
N CYS A 58 16.79 -18.95 7.52
CA CYS A 58 17.96 -18.82 8.37
C CYS A 58 19.14 -19.63 7.80
N ARG A 59 20.34 -19.09 7.94
CA ARG A 59 21.60 -19.77 7.68
C ARG A 59 22.52 -19.57 8.87
N ASP A 60 23.12 -20.68 9.38
CA ASP A 60 24.03 -20.65 10.52
C ASP A 60 23.42 -19.95 11.77
N GLY A 61 22.13 -20.16 12.00
CA GLY A 61 21.38 -19.54 13.11
C GLY A 61 20.98 -18.08 12.90
N GLN A 62 21.37 -17.46 11.80
CA GLN A 62 21.05 -16.07 11.50
C GLN A 62 19.96 -15.97 10.43
N ALA A 63 18.94 -15.17 10.66
CA ALA A 63 17.91 -14.87 9.68
C ALA A 63 18.52 -14.08 8.50
N ILE A 64 18.34 -14.58 7.29
CA ILE A 64 18.89 -14.03 6.04
C ILE A 64 17.81 -13.53 5.09
N GLY A 65 16.55 -13.94 5.30
CA GLY A 65 15.42 -13.49 4.50
C GLY A 65 14.11 -13.67 5.25
N LEU A 66 13.13 -12.82 4.92
CA LEU A 66 11.78 -12.83 5.47
C LEU A 66 10.77 -12.50 4.37
N ALA A 67 9.75 -13.33 4.22
CA ALA A 67 8.56 -13.01 3.45
C ALA A 67 7.38 -12.78 4.41
N PRO A 68 6.88 -11.55 4.56
CA PRO A 68 5.63 -11.27 5.27
C PRO A 68 4.44 -11.86 4.51
N LEU A 69 3.80 -12.88 5.06
CA LEU A 69 2.78 -13.68 4.38
C LEU A 69 1.56 -13.94 5.27
N TYR A 70 0.41 -14.14 4.62
CA TYR A 70 -0.85 -14.49 5.26
C TYR A 70 -1.53 -15.64 4.52
N GLU A 71 -1.90 -16.73 5.20
CA GLU A 71 -2.86 -17.69 4.64
C GLU A 71 -4.25 -17.05 4.62
N ARG A 72 -4.97 -17.21 3.49
CA ARG A 72 -6.31 -16.68 3.29
C ARG A 72 -7.19 -17.72 2.64
N ASP A 73 -8.43 -17.84 3.13
CA ASP A 73 -9.49 -18.65 2.55
C ASP A 73 -10.68 -17.82 2.07
N ARG A 74 -10.70 -16.54 2.42
CA ARG A 74 -11.69 -15.55 1.99
C ARG A 74 -11.08 -14.14 2.09
N ALA A 75 -11.61 -13.22 1.33
CA ALA A 75 -11.28 -11.81 1.43
C ALA A 75 -12.54 -11.00 1.70
N LEU A 76 -12.51 -10.06 2.68
CA LEU A 76 -13.54 -9.03 2.77
C LEU A 76 -13.39 -8.03 1.62
N VAL A 77 -12.15 -7.70 1.29
CA VAL A 77 -11.77 -6.90 0.13
C VAL A 77 -10.38 -7.34 -0.31
N GLU A 78 -10.21 -7.55 -1.61
CA GLU A 78 -8.93 -7.83 -2.24
C GLU A 78 -8.56 -6.67 -3.17
N PHE A 79 -7.41 -6.06 -2.98
CA PHE A 79 -6.97 -4.92 -3.80
C PHE A 79 -5.99 -5.30 -4.90
N GLY A 80 -5.53 -6.52 -4.98
CA GLY A 80 -4.36 -6.86 -5.79
C GLY A 80 -4.68 -7.36 -7.20
N ASP A 81 -5.57 -8.33 -7.33
CA ASP A 81 -5.83 -9.03 -8.61
C ASP A 81 -7.10 -8.58 -9.33
N GLY A 82 -7.73 -7.51 -8.84
CA GLY A 82 -8.96 -6.98 -9.44
C GLY A 82 -10.14 -7.95 -9.39
N GLY A 83 -10.17 -8.85 -8.40
CA GLY A 83 -11.22 -9.85 -8.24
C GLY A 83 -11.04 -11.09 -9.12
N LEU A 84 -9.88 -11.26 -9.78
CA LEU A 84 -9.62 -12.40 -10.65
C LEU A 84 -9.77 -13.75 -9.94
N VAL A 85 -9.15 -13.88 -8.77
CA VAL A 85 -9.17 -15.13 -8.00
C VAL A 85 -10.56 -15.44 -7.49
N GLU A 86 -11.31 -14.42 -7.05
CA GLU A 86 -12.72 -14.58 -6.64
C GLU A 86 -13.60 -14.98 -7.82
N TYR A 87 -13.47 -14.30 -8.95
CA TYR A 87 -14.19 -14.64 -10.19
C TYR A 87 -13.93 -16.08 -10.63
N LEU A 88 -12.67 -16.55 -10.59
CA LEU A 88 -12.34 -17.94 -10.92
C LEU A 88 -12.97 -18.91 -9.91
N THR A 89 -13.00 -18.55 -8.64
CA THR A 89 -13.61 -19.36 -7.57
C THR A 89 -15.13 -19.49 -7.80
N GLU A 90 -15.82 -18.39 -8.04
CA GLU A 90 -17.26 -18.36 -8.31
C GLU A 90 -17.62 -19.14 -9.58
N LEU A 91 -16.87 -18.91 -10.66
CA LEU A 91 -17.13 -19.55 -11.96
C LEU A 91 -16.94 -21.07 -11.95
N THR A 92 -15.97 -21.56 -11.19
CA THR A 92 -15.57 -22.97 -11.25
C THR A 92 -15.96 -23.81 -10.03
N GLY A 93 -16.32 -23.17 -8.92
CA GLY A 93 -16.47 -23.82 -7.64
C GLY A 93 -15.15 -24.33 -7.01
N ILE A 94 -14.00 -24.05 -7.66
CA ILE A 94 -12.67 -24.39 -7.11
C ILE A 94 -12.23 -23.24 -6.22
N PRO A 95 -11.89 -23.49 -4.93
CA PRO A 95 -11.60 -22.41 -3.97
C PRO A 95 -10.20 -21.80 -4.20
N TYR A 96 -9.99 -21.12 -5.33
CA TYR A 96 -8.74 -20.44 -5.66
C TYR A 96 -8.37 -19.34 -4.66
N ASN A 97 -9.34 -18.82 -3.91
CA ASN A 97 -9.12 -17.89 -2.82
C ASN A 97 -8.39 -18.52 -1.61
N CYS A 98 -8.41 -19.85 -1.48
CA CYS A 98 -7.60 -20.57 -0.48
C CYS A 98 -6.13 -20.58 -0.91
N GLY A 99 -5.31 -19.78 -0.26
CA GLY A 99 -3.89 -19.63 -0.62
C GLY A 99 -3.10 -18.76 0.33
N VAL A 100 -1.88 -18.44 -0.07
CA VAL A 100 -0.99 -17.53 0.63
C VAL A 100 -0.96 -16.18 -0.11
N VAL A 101 -0.99 -15.09 0.65
CA VAL A 101 -0.88 -13.73 0.12
C VAL A 101 0.28 -13.01 0.78
N GLY A 102 1.20 -12.51 -0.04
CA GLY A 102 2.22 -11.55 0.34
C GLY A 102 1.74 -10.15 -0.02
N MET A 103 1.46 -9.33 0.98
CA MET A 103 1.03 -7.93 0.85
C MET A 103 1.19 -7.20 2.17
N ILE A 104 1.08 -5.89 2.13
CA ILE A 104 0.86 -5.09 3.34
C ILE A 104 -0.67 -4.95 3.49
N PRO A 105 -1.31 -5.63 4.46
CA PRO A 105 -2.77 -5.65 4.56
C PRO A 105 -3.38 -4.24 4.63
N TYR A 106 -4.50 -4.03 3.95
CA TYR A 106 -5.23 -2.76 3.87
C TYR A 106 -4.39 -1.55 3.45
N THR A 107 -3.24 -1.82 2.80
CA THR A 107 -2.25 -0.79 2.44
C THR A 107 -1.89 -0.92 0.95
N PRO A 108 -2.71 -0.39 0.03
CA PRO A 108 -2.47 -0.48 -1.42
C PRO A 108 -1.37 0.49 -1.86
N VAL A 109 -0.13 0.17 -1.51
CA VAL A 109 1.10 0.90 -1.86
C VAL A 109 2.06 -0.05 -2.56
N PRO A 110 2.68 0.31 -3.69
CA PRO A 110 3.63 -0.55 -4.42
C PRO A 110 4.97 -0.66 -3.68
N ALA A 111 4.94 -1.32 -2.53
CA ALA A 111 6.05 -1.38 -1.58
C ALA A 111 6.34 -2.79 -1.04
N TYR A 112 5.52 -3.78 -1.39
CA TYR A 112 5.74 -5.16 -0.93
C TYR A 112 6.96 -5.78 -1.61
N GLU A 113 7.79 -6.44 -0.82
CA GLU A 113 8.95 -7.23 -1.26
C GLU A 113 9.30 -8.30 -0.24
N PHE A 114 10.13 -9.25 -0.63
CA PHE A 114 10.82 -10.09 0.33
C PHE A 114 11.97 -9.31 0.94
N LEU A 115 12.05 -9.34 2.26
CA LEU A 115 13.07 -8.67 3.05
C LEU A 115 14.30 -9.57 3.16
N HIS A 116 15.49 -8.99 3.14
CA HIS A 116 16.72 -9.76 3.21
C HIS A 116 17.83 -9.02 3.96
N ASP A 117 18.73 -9.78 4.52
CA ASP A 117 19.94 -9.25 5.14
C ASP A 117 20.77 -8.51 4.08
N PRO A 118 21.23 -7.28 4.36
CA PRO A 118 22.05 -6.49 3.43
C PRO A 118 23.33 -7.18 2.97
N THR A 119 23.82 -8.15 3.72
CA THR A 119 25.06 -8.91 3.39
C THR A 119 24.81 -10.11 2.48
N VAL A 120 23.55 -10.42 2.18
CA VAL A 120 23.14 -11.54 1.35
C VAL A 120 22.73 -11.05 -0.03
N ALA A 121 23.12 -11.79 -1.09
CA ALA A 121 22.63 -11.48 -2.44
C ALA A 121 21.10 -11.58 -2.49
N PRO A 122 20.38 -10.51 -2.82
CA PRO A 122 18.92 -10.46 -2.75
C PRO A 122 18.24 -11.58 -3.55
N LEU A 123 18.72 -11.82 -4.77
CA LEU A 123 18.15 -12.83 -5.68
C LEU A 123 18.24 -14.25 -5.09
N TRP A 124 19.31 -14.55 -4.36
CA TRP A 124 19.47 -15.85 -3.72
C TRP A 124 18.50 -16.04 -2.55
N ALA A 125 18.29 -15.00 -1.74
CA ALA A 125 17.30 -15.00 -0.66
C ALA A 125 15.88 -15.15 -1.23
N ASP A 126 15.54 -14.38 -2.26
CA ASP A 126 14.24 -14.44 -2.95
C ASP A 126 13.95 -15.83 -3.50
N LEU A 127 14.95 -16.45 -4.16
CA LEU A 127 14.84 -17.79 -4.71
C LEU A 127 14.54 -18.82 -3.62
N SER A 128 15.27 -18.75 -2.51
CA SER A 128 15.10 -19.65 -1.38
C SER A 128 13.73 -19.54 -0.74
N LEU A 129 13.25 -18.30 -0.54
CA LEU A 129 11.90 -18.02 0.00
C LEU A 129 10.81 -18.52 -0.94
N LEU A 130 10.95 -18.32 -2.26
CA LEU A 130 9.97 -18.80 -3.25
C LEU A 130 9.93 -20.32 -3.33
N ASP A 131 11.07 -21.00 -3.29
CA ASP A 131 11.13 -22.47 -3.28
C ASP A 131 10.40 -23.04 -2.08
N TYR A 132 10.61 -22.45 -0.89
CA TYR A 132 9.90 -22.89 0.30
C TYR A 132 8.42 -22.51 0.28
N LEU A 133 8.05 -21.37 -0.26
CA LEU A 133 6.64 -20.98 -0.42
C LEU A 133 5.90 -21.96 -1.33
N ASP A 134 6.51 -22.39 -2.43
CA ASP A 134 5.95 -23.42 -3.31
C ASP A 134 5.79 -24.76 -2.57
N TYR A 135 6.80 -25.18 -1.81
CA TYR A 135 6.73 -26.37 -0.96
C TYR A 135 5.62 -26.25 0.08
N HIS A 136 5.52 -25.12 0.77
CA HIS A 136 4.47 -24.84 1.77
C HIS A 136 3.08 -24.95 1.16
N CYS A 137 2.85 -24.29 0.03
CA CYS A 137 1.57 -24.36 -0.67
C CYS A 137 1.21 -25.79 -1.05
N ALA A 138 2.17 -26.56 -1.60
CA ALA A 138 1.96 -27.93 -1.99
C ALA A 138 1.65 -28.86 -0.79
N SER A 139 2.40 -28.73 0.31
CA SER A 139 2.24 -29.54 1.52
C SER A 139 0.94 -29.27 2.25
N ARG A 140 0.39 -28.05 2.12
CA ARG A 140 -0.86 -27.62 2.75
C ARG A 140 -2.07 -27.75 1.82
N GLY A 141 -1.87 -28.12 0.55
CA GLY A 141 -2.95 -28.16 -0.43
C GLY A 141 -3.54 -26.78 -0.78
N LEU A 142 -2.75 -25.72 -0.59
CA LEU A 142 -3.16 -24.34 -0.93
C LEU A 142 -3.13 -24.15 -2.43
N LEU A 143 -4.15 -23.50 -2.99
CA LEU A 143 -4.36 -23.46 -4.44
C LEU A 143 -3.69 -22.25 -5.11
N THR A 144 -3.37 -21.21 -4.37
CA THR A 144 -2.71 -20.03 -4.91
C THR A 144 -1.61 -19.50 -3.98
N SER A 145 -0.58 -18.88 -4.58
CA SER A 145 0.29 -17.91 -3.93
C SER A 145 0.19 -16.60 -4.70
N ARG A 146 -0.03 -15.50 -3.99
CA ARG A 146 -0.33 -14.18 -4.53
C ARG A 146 0.59 -13.15 -3.91
N LEU A 147 1.21 -12.31 -4.72
CA LEU A 147 2.06 -11.22 -4.24
C LEU A 147 1.51 -9.92 -4.82
N TYR A 148 1.02 -9.03 -3.97
CA TYR A 148 0.33 -7.83 -4.38
C TYR A 148 1.13 -6.57 -4.05
N PHE A 149 1.05 -5.58 -4.92
CA PHE A 149 1.76 -4.30 -4.79
C PHE A 149 3.27 -4.48 -4.66
N VAL A 150 3.83 -5.39 -5.47
CA VAL A 150 5.28 -5.66 -5.46
C VAL A 150 6.02 -4.42 -5.94
N THR A 151 7.05 -4.03 -5.18
CA THR A 151 7.83 -2.82 -5.48
C THR A 151 8.54 -2.90 -6.83
N SER A 152 8.47 -1.82 -7.61
CA SER A 152 9.20 -1.72 -8.89
C SER A 152 10.71 -1.60 -8.71
N ALA A 153 11.21 -1.38 -7.49
CA ALA A 153 12.64 -1.24 -7.20
C ALA A 153 13.44 -2.54 -7.34
N ARG A 154 12.77 -3.69 -7.51
CA ARG A 154 13.37 -5.02 -7.54
C ARG A 154 13.17 -5.76 -8.88
N PRO A 155 13.76 -5.31 -10.01
CA PRO A 155 13.55 -5.88 -11.33
C PRO A 155 13.94 -7.39 -11.42
N GLN A 156 14.93 -7.83 -10.64
CA GLN A 156 15.34 -9.25 -10.56
C GLN A 156 14.24 -10.09 -9.90
N LEU A 157 13.54 -9.58 -8.88
CA LEU A 157 12.40 -10.28 -8.27
C LEU A 157 11.27 -10.45 -9.30
N HIS A 158 10.98 -9.41 -10.09
CA HIS A 158 9.99 -9.50 -11.17
C HIS A 158 10.33 -10.54 -12.23
N ALA A 159 11.60 -10.65 -12.63
CA ALA A 159 12.06 -11.67 -13.55
C ALA A 159 11.89 -13.07 -12.94
N LEU A 160 12.36 -13.26 -11.72
CA LEU A 160 12.27 -14.51 -10.99
C LEU A 160 10.82 -14.99 -10.81
N LEU A 161 9.89 -14.10 -10.46
CA LEU A 161 8.48 -14.45 -10.31
C LEU A 161 7.87 -14.96 -11.62
N ARG A 162 8.20 -14.34 -12.76
CA ARG A 162 7.75 -14.80 -14.08
C ARG A 162 8.35 -16.18 -14.43
N GLU A 163 9.64 -16.38 -14.19
CA GLU A 163 10.32 -17.67 -14.40
C GLU A 163 9.72 -18.78 -13.54
N ARG A 164 9.29 -18.44 -12.33
CA ARG A 164 8.62 -19.37 -11.41
C ARG A 164 7.14 -19.60 -11.73
N GLY A 165 6.64 -19.09 -12.85
CA GLY A 165 5.30 -19.32 -13.37
C GLY A 165 4.20 -18.50 -12.68
N TYR A 166 4.54 -17.36 -12.09
CA TYR A 166 3.55 -16.41 -11.64
C TYR A 166 2.96 -15.67 -12.84
N LEU A 167 1.63 -15.60 -12.90
CA LEU A 167 0.90 -14.70 -13.78
C LEU A 167 1.15 -13.26 -13.31
N HIS A 168 1.63 -12.42 -14.21
CA HIS A 168 1.85 -11.02 -13.95
C HIS A 168 0.60 -10.21 -14.31
N LEU A 169 0.06 -9.47 -13.36
CA LEU A 169 -1.01 -8.52 -13.54
C LEU A 169 -0.45 -7.12 -13.29
N GLN A 170 -0.82 -6.17 -14.12
CA GLN A 170 -0.33 -4.81 -14.04
C GLN A 170 -1.50 -3.83 -14.03
N ALA A 171 -1.41 -2.81 -13.18
CA ALA A 171 -2.34 -1.69 -13.14
C ALA A 171 -1.57 -0.37 -13.12
N GLU A 172 -2.28 0.75 -13.26
CA GLU A 172 -1.71 2.08 -13.23
C GLU A 172 -1.77 2.67 -11.81
N TYR A 173 -0.75 3.44 -11.48
CA TYR A 173 -0.62 4.17 -10.23
C TYR A 173 -0.01 5.54 -10.48
N SER A 174 -0.08 6.44 -9.52
CA SER A 174 0.44 7.80 -9.68
C SER A 174 1.50 8.11 -8.64
N ILE A 175 2.66 8.57 -9.06
CA ILE A 175 3.77 9.02 -8.19
C ILE A 175 4.19 10.42 -8.63
N TRP A 176 4.49 11.28 -7.67
CA TRP A 176 5.17 12.54 -7.94
C TRP A 176 6.68 12.38 -7.72
N PHE A 177 7.46 12.85 -8.68
CA PHE A 177 8.92 12.84 -8.63
C PHE A 177 9.46 14.25 -8.47
N ASN A 178 10.36 14.44 -7.52
CA ASN A 178 11.13 15.66 -7.39
C ASN A 178 12.18 15.73 -8.52
N ARG A 179 12.03 16.66 -9.42
CA ARG A 179 12.97 16.91 -10.51
C ARG A 179 14.04 17.95 -10.12
N HIS A 180 14.43 17.96 -8.83
CA HIS A 180 15.35 18.93 -8.23
C HIS A 180 14.82 20.36 -8.24
N TYR A 181 13.52 20.49 -7.97
CA TYR A 181 12.89 21.81 -7.86
C TYR A 181 13.51 22.58 -6.68
N ALA A 182 13.79 23.90 -6.91
CA ALA A 182 14.31 24.78 -5.88
C ALA A 182 13.27 25.07 -4.80
N ASP A 183 12.00 25.20 -5.19
CA ASP A 183 10.86 25.45 -4.32
C ASP A 183 9.55 25.03 -4.99
N PHE A 184 8.42 25.26 -4.29
CA PHE A 184 7.09 24.93 -4.80
C PHE A 184 6.73 25.76 -6.05
N GLU A 185 7.21 26.99 -6.15
CA GLU A 185 6.94 27.85 -7.32
C GLU A 185 7.70 27.36 -8.56
N ASP A 186 8.94 26.91 -8.40
CA ASP A 186 9.73 26.28 -9.46
C ASP A 186 9.04 24.99 -9.96
N TYR A 187 8.55 24.15 -9.04
CA TYR A 187 7.70 23.02 -9.43
C TYR A 187 6.47 23.45 -10.22
N LEU A 188 5.78 24.52 -9.82
CA LEU A 188 4.63 25.03 -10.58
C LEU A 188 5.03 25.48 -11.99
N GLN A 189 6.24 26.02 -12.18
CA GLN A 189 6.74 26.43 -13.51
C GLN A 189 6.89 25.24 -14.47
N SER A 190 7.13 24.03 -13.96
CA SER A 190 7.21 22.81 -14.78
C SER A 190 5.85 22.39 -15.36
N LEU A 191 4.75 22.89 -14.80
CA LEU A 191 3.41 22.55 -15.24
C LEU A 191 2.90 23.45 -16.38
N LYS A 192 1.92 22.97 -17.15
CA LYS A 192 1.21 23.81 -18.14
C LYS A 192 0.61 25.05 -17.49
N ALA A 193 0.64 26.20 -18.17
CA ALA A 193 0.19 27.49 -17.63
C ALA A 193 -1.22 27.46 -17.03
N SER A 194 -2.17 26.78 -17.68
CA SER A 194 -3.54 26.61 -17.18
C SER A 194 -3.62 25.87 -15.84
N ARG A 195 -2.76 24.84 -15.66
CA ARG A 195 -2.68 24.05 -14.41
C ARG A 195 -2.05 24.86 -13.29
N ARG A 196 -0.94 25.53 -13.56
CA ARG A 196 -0.27 26.45 -12.64
C ARG A 196 -1.22 27.55 -12.13
N THR A 197 -1.95 28.18 -13.02
CA THR A 197 -2.95 29.19 -12.66
C THR A 197 -4.07 28.62 -11.77
N LYS A 198 -4.56 27.41 -12.10
CA LYS A 198 -5.57 26.71 -11.31
C LYS A 198 -5.06 26.41 -9.89
N ILE A 199 -3.87 25.82 -9.76
CA ILE A 199 -3.29 25.47 -8.46
C ILE A 199 -3.07 26.73 -7.60
N ARG A 200 -2.53 27.81 -8.18
CA ARG A 200 -2.37 29.08 -7.44
C ARG A 200 -3.71 29.67 -6.96
N ARG A 201 -4.77 29.56 -7.78
CA ARG A 201 -6.11 29.99 -7.40
C ARG A 201 -6.66 29.15 -6.26
N GLU A 202 -6.55 27.81 -6.35
CA GLU A 202 -7.01 26.89 -5.32
C GLU A 202 -6.27 27.12 -3.99
N TRP A 203 -4.93 27.28 -4.03
CA TRP A 203 -4.11 27.59 -2.86
C TRP A 203 -4.47 28.96 -2.23
N ARG A 204 -4.70 29.97 -3.07
CA ARG A 204 -5.14 31.31 -2.60
C ARG A 204 -6.51 31.24 -1.93
N ALA A 205 -7.45 30.47 -2.49
CA ALA A 205 -8.79 30.32 -1.93
C ALA A 205 -8.77 29.75 -0.49
N ILE A 206 -7.86 28.81 -0.21
CA ILE A 206 -7.65 28.28 1.15
C ILE A 206 -7.11 29.36 2.08
N ARG A 207 -6.06 30.09 1.67
CA ARG A 207 -5.48 31.16 2.49
C ARG A 207 -6.43 32.30 2.77
N ASN A 208 -7.26 32.67 1.79
CA ASN A 208 -8.25 33.74 1.96
C ASN A 208 -9.35 33.40 2.99
N GLN A 209 -9.53 32.12 3.30
CA GLN A 209 -10.43 31.66 4.37
C GLN A 209 -9.75 31.62 5.75
N GLY A 210 -8.52 32.14 5.88
CA GLY A 210 -7.76 32.07 7.12
C GLY A 210 -7.22 30.67 7.47
N ILE A 211 -7.25 29.73 6.50
CA ILE A 211 -6.77 28.37 6.73
C ILE A 211 -5.26 28.31 6.49
N THR A 212 -4.54 27.81 7.48
CA THR A 212 -3.12 27.51 7.40
C THR A 212 -2.90 26.00 7.36
N ILE A 213 -1.91 25.53 6.58
CA ILE A 213 -1.56 24.09 6.50
C ILE A 213 -0.09 23.94 6.80
N ARG A 214 0.24 23.16 7.83
CA ARG A 214 1.61 22.88 8.23
C ARG A 214 1.91 21.39 8.21
N MET A 215 3.15 21.04 7.89
CA MET A 215 3.66 19.68 8.08
C MET A 215 4.25 19.56 9.50
N VAL A 216 3.92 18.48 10.18
CA VAL A 216 4.38 18.19 11.55
C VAL A 216 4.97 16.79 11.56
N PRO A 217 6.29 16.64 11.78
CA PRO A 217 6.90 15.33 11.98
C PRO A 217 6.24 14.58 13.14
N GLY A 218 6.09 13.27 13.03
CA GLY A 218 5.39 12.47 14.04
C GLY A 218 6.08 12.50 15.42
N GLN A 219 7.40 12.67 15.46
CA GLN A 219 8.14 12.84 16.71
C GLN A 219 7.76 14.12 17.46
N GLU A 220 7.42 15.18 16.75
CA GLU A 220 6.97 16.47 17.29
C GLU A 220 5.46 16.51 17.52
N ALA A 221 4.72 15.59 16.89
CA ALA A 221 3.26 15.58 16.92
C ALA A 221 2.76 15.14 18.32
N PRO A 222 1.79 15.85 18.92
CA PRO A 222 1.14 15.37 20.13
C PRO A 222 0.33 14.09 19.84
N SER A 223 0.20 13.18 20.81
CA SER A 223 -0.51 11.90 20.65
C SER A 223 -1.94 12.09 20.13
N ARG A 224 -2.62 13.17 20.52
CA ARG A 224 -3.96 13.53 20.01
C ARG A 224 -4.05 13.66 18.49
N TYR A 225 -2.92 13.80 17.76
CA TYR A 225 -2.95 13.85 16.28
C TYR A 225 -3.22 12.47 15.69
N PHE A 226 -2.75 11.40 16.31
CA PHE A 226 -3.07 10.04 15.89
C PHE A 226 -4.55 9.71 16.15
N GLU A 227 -5.10 10.13 17.29
CA GLU A 227 -6.54 10.03 17.60
C GLU A 227 -7.37 10.83 16.59
N LEU A 228 -6.97 12.09 16.32
CA LEU A 228 -7.64 12.93 15.34
C LEU A 228 -7.58 12.31 13.93
N ALA A 229 -6.45 11.76 13.54
CA ALA A 229 -6.30 11.07 12.26
C ALA A 229 -7.27 9.89 12.14
N PHE A 230 -7.45 9.09 13.20
CA PHE A 230 -8.44 8.02 13.24
C PHE A 230 -9.87 8.57 13.07
N ARG A 231 -10.27 9.56 13.87
CA ARG A 231 -11.64 10.13 13.82
C ARG A 231 -11.97 10.71 12.45
N LEU A 232 -11.02 11.41 11.83
CA LEU A 232 -11.19 11.97 10.50
C LEU A 232 -11.21 10.90 9.41
N TYR A 233 -10.38 9.84 9.54
CA TYR A 233 -10.43 8.67 8.67
C TYR A 233 -11.80 7.98 8.75
N GLU A 234 -12.29 7.70 9.95
CA GLU A 234 -13.60 7.07 10.21
C GLU A 234 -14.74 7.90 9.61
N LYS A 235 -14.72 9.21 9.81
CA LYS A 235 -15.71 10.13 9.21
C LYS A 235 -15.69 10.06 7.69
N THR A 236 -14.50 10.11 7.09
CA THR A 236 -14.33 9.99 5.64
C THR A 236 -14.81 8.63 5.13
N TRP A 237 -14.51 7.56 5.85
CA TRP A 237 -14.99 6.23 5.54
C TRP A 237 -16.52 6.15 5.51
N HIS A 238 -17.19 6.60 6.58
CA HIS A 238 -18.64 6.57 6.67
C HIS A 238 -19.32 7.40 5.59
N LYS A 239 -18.72 8.54 5.22
CA LYS A 239 -19.20 9.35 4.11
C LYS A 239 -19.21 8.57 2.79
N HIS A 240 -18.17 7.83 2.49
CA HIS A 240 -18.00 7.14 1.21
C HIS A 240 -18.68 5.79 1.17
N MET A 241 -18.70 5.05 2.28
CA MET A 241 -19.25 3.70 2.38
C MET A 241 -20.68 3.65 2.92
N GLY A 242 -21.28 4.80 3.26
CA GLY A 242 -22.68 4.90 3.69
C GLY A 242 -23.00 4.12 4.97
N GLY A 243 -22.04 3.89 5.85
CA GLY A 243 -22.19 3.15 7.10
C GLY A 243 -22.45 1.64 6.96
N ARG A 244 -22.46 1.11 5.73
CA ARG A 244 -22.75 -0.32 5.46
C ARG A 244 -21.57 -1.23 5.74
N ILE A 245 -20.36 -0.72 5.66
CA ILE A 245 -19.12 -1.46 5.87
C ILE A 245 -18.32 -0.75 6.95
N HIS A 246 -17.91 -1.49 7.98
CA HIS A 246 -17.05 -0.95 9.03
C HIS A 246 -15.68 -0.53 8.46
N PRO A 247 -15.06 0.51 9.01
CA PRO A 247 -13.70 0.89 8.66
C PRO A 247 -12.74 -0.30 8.75
N PHE A 248 -11.80 -0.39 7.82
CA PHE A 248 -10.78 -1.45 7.88
C PHE A 248 -9.88 -1.28 9.09
N LEU A 249 -9.53 -0.02 9.41
CA LEU A 249 -8.67 0.34 10.53
C LEU A 249 -9.50 0.76 11.73
N ASN A 250 -8.99 0.48 12.92
CA ASN A 250 -9.59 0.85 14.19
C ASN A 250 -8.71 1.80 15.00
N GLU A 251 -9.23 2.32 16.09
CA GLU A 251 -8.52 3.26 16.96
C GLU A 251 -7.21 2.69 17.51
N ARG A 252 -7.20 1.39 17.89
CA ARG A 252 -6.01 0.74 18.45
C ARG A 252 -4.83 0.73 17.45
N PHE A 253 -5.08 0.59 16.16
CA PHE A 253 -4.05 0.72 15.14
C PHE A 253 -3.37 2.09 15.20
N PHE A 254 -4.14 3.18 15.26
CA PHE A 254 -3.58 4.54 15.34
C PHE A 254 -2.86 4.81 16.68
N GLN A 255 -3.34 4.20 17.78
CA GLN A 255 -2.63 4.26 19.07
C GLN A 255 -1.27 3.56 18.99
N LEU A 256 -1.19 2.37 18.39
CA LEU A 256 0.07 1.66 18.19
C LEU A 256 1.03 2.43 17.29
N LEU A 257 0.53 3.10 16.24
CA LEU A 257 1.36 4.02 15.47
C LEU A 257 1.90 5.18 16.30
N ALA A 258 1.10 5.71 17.25
CA ALA A 258 1.54 6.76 18.18
C ALA A 258 2.58 6.25 19.17
N GLU A 259 2.52 4.99 19.57
CA GLU A 259 3.44 4.37 20.51
C GLU A 259 4.77 4.01 19.81
N GLU A 260 4.74 3.41 18.62
CA GLU A 260 5.88 2.71 18.02
C GLU A 260 6.38 3.31 16.70
N PHE A 261 5.52 4.01 15.93
CA PHE A 261 5.81 4.39 14.54
C PHE A 261 5.92 5.91 14.28
N ARG A 262 6.05 6.73 15.35
CA ARG A 262 6.18 8.18 15.24
C ARG A 262 7.35 8.63 14.38
N HIS A 263 8.47 7.92 14.47
CA HIS A 263 9.69 8.23 13.74
C HIS A 263 9.55 8.15 12.22
N ARG A 264 8.52 7.47 11.74
CA ARG A 264 8.16 7.39 10.31
C ARG A 264 6.97 8.25 9.93
N SER A 265 6.20 8.71 10.90
CA SER A 265 4.96 9.45 10.67
C SER A 265 5.20 10.93 10.42
N ALA A 266 4.34 11.55 9.61
CA ALA A 266 4.23 12.99 9.43
C ALA A 266 2.78 13.38 9.18
N PHE A 267 2.38 14.57 9.61
CA PHE A 267 1.01 15.06 9.49
C PHE A 267 0.97 16.36 8.69
N ALA A 268 0.09 16.44 7.68
CA ALA A 268 -0.35 17.72 7.15
C ALA A 268 -1.61 18.14 7.94
N VAL A 269 -1.51 19.19 8.71
CA VAL A 269 -2.60 19.68 9.58
C VAL A 269 -3.12 21.00 9.04
N ALA A 270 -4.39 21.04 8.68
CA ALA A 270 -5.09 22.26 8.31
C ALA A 270 -5.77 22.87 9.54
N GLU A 271 -5.48 24.12 9.82
CA GLU A 271 -5.98 24.84 10.99
C GLU A 271 -6.69 26.13 10.56
N GLN A 272 -7.81 26.41 11.22
CA GLN A 272 -8.57 27.65 11.12
C GLN A 272 -8.98 28.06 12.52
N ASP A 273 -8.77 29.31 12.91
CA ASP A 273 -9.10 29.84 14.25
C ASP A 273 -8.55 28.96 15.39
N ALA A 274 -7.28 28.53 15.26
CA ALA A 274 -6.57 27.62 16.18
C ALA A 274 -7.21 26.23 16.35
N ARG A 275 -8.12 25.83 15.47
CA ARG A 275 -8.73 24.50 15.45
C ARG A 275 -8.22 23.68 14.27
N SER A 276 -7.87 22.43 14.51
CA SER A 276 -7.55 21.50 13.43
C SER A 276 -8.84 21.06 12.73
N ILE A 277 -9.03 21.54 11.50
CA ILE A 277 -10.25 21.28 10.70
C ILE A 277 -10.10 20.10 9.76
N ALA A 278 -8.87 19.75 9.38
CA ALA A 278 -8.56 18.60 8.54
C ALA A 278 -7.15 18.11 8.78
N MET A 279 -6.89 16.86 8.41
CA MET A 279 -5.57 16.25 8.55
C MET A 279 -5.34 15.19 7.49
N ALA A 280 -4.07 15.07 7.05
CA ALA A 280 -3.59 13.92 6.32
C ALA A 280 -2.37 13.32 7.03
N LEU A 281 -2.33 11.99 7.12
CA LEU A 281 -1.23 11.23 7.70
C LEU A 281 -0.35 10.69 6.56
N PHE A 282 0.94 10.87 6.74
CA PHE A 282 2.00 10.41 5.85
C PHE A 282 3.01 9.56 6.61
N TYR A 283 3.74 8.74 5.87
CA TYR A 283 4.95 8.09 6.36
C TYR A 283 6.14 8.50 5.51
N ALA A 284 7.33 8.55 6.12
CA ALA A 284 8.55 8.97 5.42
C ALA A 284 9.72 8.04 5.73
N LYS A 285 10.44 7.64 4.67
CA LYS A 285 11.70 6.90 4.76
C LYS A 285 12.48 7.07 3.45
N GLU A 286 13.81 7.13 3.54
CA GLU A 286 14.73 7.10 2.40
C GLU A 286 14.36 8.09 1.27
N GLY A 287 13.97 9.32 1.65
CA GLY A 287 13.63 10.36 0.71
C GLY A 287 12.29 10.15 -0.03
N THR A 288 11.42 9.33 0.51
CA THR A 288 10.06 9.11 -0.01
C THR A 288 9.02 9.50 1.03
N LEU A 289 7.99 10.24 0.60
CA LEU A 289 6.82 10.59 1.41
C LEU A 289 5.60 9.80 0.92
N TYR A 290 4.98 9.01 1.78
CA TYR A 290 3.83 8.16 1.48
C TYR A 290 2.56 8.73 2.10
N GLY A 291 1.63 9.25 1.30
CA GLY A 291 0.31 9.71 1.76
C GLY A 291 -0.62 8.53 2.03
N ARG A 292 -1.25 8.52 3.20
CA ARG A 292 -2.08 7.37 3.60
C ARG A 292 -3.51 7.71 3.94
N TYR A 293 -3.77 8.48 4.97
CA TYR A 293 -5.11 8.70 5.48
C TYR A 293 -5.41 10.19 5.50
N TRP A 294 -6.61 10.53 5.09
CA TRP A 294 -7.11 11.90 5.01
C TRP A 294 -8.50 11.98 5.60
N GLY A 295 -8.80 13.12 6.21
CA GLY A 295 -10.16 13.49 6.55
C GLY A 295 -10.29 14.94 6.96
N CYS A 296 -11.55 15.41 6.97
CA CYS A 296 -11.92 16.76 7.39
C CYS A 296 -13.24 16.75 8.16
N TRP A 297 -13.40 17.74 9.03
CA TRP A 297 -14.68 17.92 9.74
C TRP A 297 -15.77 18.44 8.82
N GLU A 298 -15.41 19.39 7.95
CA GLU A 298 -16.32 20.02 6.99
C GLU A 298 -15.67 20.04 5.60
N GLU A 299 -16.52 19.96 4.57
CA GLU A 299 -16.06 20.05 3.20
C GLU A 299 -15.81 21.49 2.81
N ILE A 300 -14.56 21.83 2.67
CA ILE A 300 -14.13 23.14 2.19
C ILE A 300 -13.53 22.94 0.79
N PRO A 301 -13.99 23.67 -0.22
CA PRO A 301 -13.46 23.56 -1.57
C PRO A 301 -11.93 23.68 -1.58
N PHE A 302 -11.25 22.73 -2.28
CA PHE A 302 -9.81 22.63 -2.44
C PHE A 302 -9.01 22.24 -1.18
N LEU A 303 -9.61 22.11 0.00
CA LEU A 303 -8.91 21.75 1.23
C LEU A 303 -8.18 20.41 1.10
N HIS A 304 -8.84 19.41 0.51
CA HIS A 304 -8.22 18.11 0.21
C HIS A 304 -6.93 18.27 -0.63
N PHE A 305 -6.99 19.06 -1.70
CA PHE A 305 -5.82 19.25 -2.56
C PHE A 305 -4.68 19.98 -1.87
N ALA A 306 -5.01 21.00 -1.10
CA ALA A 306 -4.03 21.77 -0.36
C ALA A 306 -3.33 20.93 0.72
N THR A 307 -4.08 20.07 1.43
CA THR A 307 -3.58 19.24 2.54
C THR A 307 -2.91 17.96 2.07
N CYS A 308 -3.44 17.31 1.01
CA CYS A 308 -2.91 16.03 0.56
C CYS A 308 -1.86 16.13 -0.55
N TYR A 309 -1.79 17.26 -1.28
CA TYR A 309 -0.86 17.40 -2.42
C TYR A 309 0.01 18.65 -2.32
N TYR A 310 -0.56 19.87 -2.24
CA TYR A 310 0.26 21.09 -2.39
C TYR A 310 1.24 21.28 -1.24
N ARG A 311 0.79 21.23 0.01
CA ARG A 311 1.68 21.39 1.17
C ARG A 311 2.68 20.23 1.30
N PRO A 312 2.25 18.95 1.11
CA PRO A 312 3.19 17.83 1.13
C PRO A 312 4.24 17.86 0.01
N ILE A 313 3.88 18.29 -1.23
CA ILE A 313 4.86 18.50 -2.31
C ILE A 313 5.86 19.59 -1.93
N ALA A 314 5.38 20.73 -1.43
CA ALA A 314 6.26 21.81 -0.95
C ALA A 314 7.22 21.30 0.14
N TYR A 315 6.70 20.55 1.11
CA TYR A 315 7.51 19.91 2.16
C TYR A 315 8.52 18.91 1.60
N ALA A 316 8.11 18.06 0.66
CA ALA A 316 9.00 17.11 0.02
C ALA A 316 10.17 17.81 -0.70
N ILE A 317 9.92 18.97 -1.36
CA ILE A 317 10.95 19.80 -1.96
C ILE A 317 11.85 20.41 -0.88
N GLU A 318 11.27 21.03 0.16
CA GLU A 318 11.99 21.63 1.31
C GLU A 318 12.94 20.62 2.00
N GLN A 319 12.52 19.35 2.09
CA GLN A 319 13.29 18.26 2.71
C GLN A 319 14.21 17.52 1.71
N GLY A 320 14.30 17.95 0.45
CA GLY A 320 15.10 17.26 -0.57
C GLY A 320 14.65 15.83 -0.86
N MET A 321 13.36 15.51 -0.61
CA MET A 321 12.82 14.18 -0.87
C MET A 321 12.75 13.93 -2.37
N ARG A 322 12.95 12.68 -2.77
CA ARG A 322 13.01 12.27 -4.19
C ARG A 322 11.64 12.09 -4.80
N MET A 323 10.67 11.61 -4.03
CA MET A 323 9.34 11.30 -4.53
C MET A 323 8.27 11.36 -3.45
N MET A 324 7.02 11.50 -3.91
CA MET A 324 5.84 11.40 -3.06
C MET A 324 4.85 10.42 -3.68
N ASP A 325 4.47 9.44 -2.89
CA ASP A 325 3.34 8.55 -3.15
C ASP A 325 2.07 9.19 -2.56
N PRO A 326 1.07 9.55 -3.36
CA PRO A 326 -0.13 10.23 -2.88
C PRO A 326 -1.21 9.28 -2.35
N GLY A 327 -0.95 7.98 -2.29
CA GLY A 327 -1.95 6.94 -2.02
C GLY A 327 -2.71 6.48 -3.29
N PHE A 328 -3.61 5.52 -3.14
CA PHE A 328 -4.35 4.90 -4.24
C PHE A 328 -5.48 5.79 -4.78
N GLY A 329 -5.79 5.68 -6.09
CA GLY A 329 -6.94 6.33 -6.76
C GLY A 329 -6.72 7.80 -7.14
N GLY A 330 -7.68 8.37 -7.88
CA GLY A 330 -7.78 9.79 -8.19
C GLY A 330 -7.09 10.27 -9.47
N GLU A 331 -7.86 10.43 -10.58
CA GLU A 331 -7.37 10.96 -11.88
C GLU A 331 -6.83 12.40 -11.78
N HIS A 332 -7.31 13.18 -10.80
CA HIS A 332 -6.89 14.56 -10.56
C HIS A 332 -5.39 14.71 -10.21
N LYS A 333 -4.70 13.63 -9.90
CA LYS A 333 -3.25 13.61 -9.62
C LYS A 333 -2.43 13.97 -10.84
N LEU A 334 -2.77 13.42 -12.01
CA LEU A 334 -2.09 13.72 -13.27
C LEU A 334 -2.15 15.21 -13.62
N LEU A 335 -3.23 15.87 -13.23
CA LEU A 335 -3.39 17.32 -13.42
C LEU A 335 -2.49 18.15 -12.50
N ARG A 336 -1.83 17.52 -11.54
CA ARG A 336 -0.93 18.09 -10.54
C ARG A 336 0.49 17.57 -10.65
N GLY A 337 0.91 17.15 -11.87
CA GLY A 337 2.28 16.75 -12.15
C GLY A 337 2.70 15.39 -11.59
N TYR A 338 1.75 14.58 -11.14
CA TYR A 338 2.05 13.17 -10.87
C TYR A 338 2.20 12.41 -12.19
N GLU A 339 3.08 11.45 -12.20
CA GLU A 339 3.37 10.61 -13.36
C GLU A 339 2.72 9.23 -13.17
N THR A 340 2.22 8.65 -14.26
CA THR A 340 1.71 7.28 -14.25
C THR A 340 2.87 6.29 -14.18
N VAL A 341 2.83 5.40 -13.22
CA VAL A 341 3.78 4.29 -13.05
C VAL A 341 3.04 2.96 -12.98
N PRO A 342 3.65 1.85 -13.42
CA PRO A 342 3.04 0.55 -13.26
C PRO A 342 3.10 0.09 -11.79
N ILE A 343 2.04 -0.58 -11.34
CA ILE A 343 2.07 -1.43 -10.16
C ILE A 343 1.94 -2.88 -10.57
N HIS A 344 2.56 -3.76 -9.81
CA HIS A 344 2.75 -5.15 -10.18
C HIS A 344 2.10 -6.08 -9.16
N HIS A 345 1.30 -7.01 -9.67
CA HIS A 345 0.70 -8.08 -8.89
C HIS A 345 1.03 -9.42 -9.53
N TYR A 346 1.16 -10.44 -8.74
CA TYR A 346 1.55 -11.75 -9.19
C TYR A 346 0.65 -12.82 -8.57
N VAL A 347 0.17 -13.76 -9.39
CA VAL A 347 -0.67 -14.88 -8.97
C VAL A 347 -0.09 -16.17 -9.53
N LYS A 348 0.16 -17.15 -8.68
CA LYS A 348 0.54 -18.50 -9.09
C LYS A 348 -0.54 -19.49 -8.66
N PHE A 349 -0.95 -20.34 -9.57
CA PHE A 349 -1.90 -21.42 -9.31
C PHE A 349 -1.16 -22.71 -9.05
N HIS A 350 -1.42 -23.33 -7.90
CA HIS A 350 -0.86 -24.61 -7.49
C HIS A 350 -1.81 -25.75 -7.88
N GLY A 351 -1.27 -26.99 -7.93
CA GLY A 351 -2.03 -28.15 -8.40
C GLY A 351 -2.16 -28.20 -9.94
N ALA A 352 -1.77 -29.28 -10.56
CA ALA A 352 -1.72 -29.40 -12.03
C ALA A 352 -3.11 -29.26 -12.70
N ARG A 353 -4.16 -29.82 -12.07
CA ARG A 353 -5.54 -29.74 -12.58
C ARG A 353 -6.09 -28.32 -12.44
N GLN A 354 -6.00 -27.74 -11.25
CA GLN A 354 -6.50 -26.41 -10.92
C GLN A 354 -5.83 -25.35 -11.79
N ARG A 355 -4.51 -25.44 -11.96
CA ARG A 355 -3.74 -24.56 -12.84
C ARG A 355 -4.23 -24.64 -14.28
N ARG A 356 -4.46 -25.85 -14.84
CA ARG A 356 -4.98 -26.00 -16.20
C ARG A 356 -6.33 -25.36 -16.38
N VAL A 357 -7.26 -25.52 -15.42
CA VAL A 357 -8.57 -24.90 -15.45
C VAL A 357 -8.45 -23.37 -15.43
N ALA A 358 -7.70 -22.81 -14.49
CA ALA A 358 -7.49 -21.36 -14.40
C ALA A 358 -6.94 -20.79 -15.71
N TYR A 359 -5.86 -21.36 -16.25
CA TYR A 359 -5.26 -20.87 -17.50
C TYR A 359 -6.16 -21.05 -18.74
N ALA A 360 -7.01 -22.07 -18.80
CA ALA A 360 -7.99 -22.23 -19.88
C ALA A 360 -8.99 -21.07 -19.88
N ILE A 361 -9.51 -20.70 -18.71
CA ILE A 361 -10.44 -19.58 -18.52
C ILE A 361 -9.75 -18.26 -18.85
N LEU A 362 -8.55 -18.03 -18.33
CA LEU A 362 -7.76 -16.82 -18.60
C LEU A 362 -7.51 -16.62 -20.10
N LYS A 363 -7.16 -17.70 -20.83
CA LYS A 363 -6.99 -17.66 -22.29
C LYS A 363 -8.28 -17.29 -23.02
N GLN A 364 -9.43 -17.77 -22.54
CA GLN A 364 -10.73 -17.42 -23.10
C GLN A 364 -11.06 -15.94 -22.86
N LEU A 365 -10.85 -15.43 -21.65
CA LEU A 365 -11.05 -14.02 -21.29
C LEU A 365 -10.17 -13.08 -22.12
N GLN A 366 -8.89 -13.44 -22.32
CA GLN A 366 -7.97 -12.69 -23.20
C GLN A 366 -8.49 -12.60 -24.66
N ARG A 367 -9.05 -13.69 -25.19
CA ARG A 367 -9.62 -13.71 -26.55
C ARG A 367 -10.86 -12.85 -26.67
N GLN A 368 -11.65 -12.70 -25.62
CA GLN A 368 -12.88 -11.89 -25.60
C GLN A 368 -12.60 -10.39 -25.39
N HIS A 369 -11.36 -9.95 -25.33
CA HIS A 369 -10.93 -8.56 -25.07
C HIS A 369 -11.47 -7.93 -23.78
N ALA A 370 -12.05 -8.71 -22.86
CA ALA A 370 -12.84 -8.18 -21.76
C ALA A 370 -12.03 -7.87 -20.49
N PHE A 371 -10.82 -8.42 -20.31
CA PHE A 371 -10.18 -8.38 -18.99
C PHE A 371 -8.76 -7.80 -18.94
N PHE A 372 -8.05 -7.70 -20.05
CA PHE A 372 -6.59 -7.50 -19.99
C PHE A 372 -6.05 -6.26 -20.73
N ARG A 373 -6.87 -5.50 -21.45
CA ARG A 373 -6.40 -4.25 -22.07
C ARG A 373 -6.45 -3.05 -21.13
N ASP A 374 -7.38 -3.06 -20.15
CA ASP A 374 -7.59 -1.91 -19.27
C ASP A 374 -7.47 -2.26 -17.76
N GLY A 375 -7.02 -3.44 -17.39
CA GLY A 375 -7.14 -4.00 -16.05
C GLY A 375 -8.63 -4.18 -15.70
N PRO A 376 -9.03 -5.17 -14.88
CA PRO A 376 -10.43 -5.27 -14.50
C PRO A 376 -10.83 -3.95 -13.84
N GLU A 377 -11.78 -3.25 -14.45
CA GLU A 377 -12.57 -2.27 -13.74
C GLU A 377 -13.31 -3.05 -12.66
N GLY A 378 -12.65 -3.27 -11.54
CA GLY A 378 -13.32 -3.80 -10.36
C GLY A 378 -14.47 -2.85 -10.01
N PRO A 379 -15.50 -3.31 -9.27
CA PRO A 379 -16.64 -2.50 -8.84
C PRO A 379 -16.27 -1.15 -8.23
N THR A 380 -15.00 -0.95 -7.87
CA THR A 380 -14.42 0.30 -7.37
C THR A 380 -14.33 1.44 -8.40
N ARG A 381 -14.29 1.19 -9.72
CA ARG A 381 -14.24 2.32 -10.68
C ARG A 381 -15.62 2.96 -10.93
N ARG A 382 -16.70 2.20 -10.85
CA ARG A 382 -18.07 2.75 -11.01
C ARG A 382 -18.63 3.38 -9.73
N GLU A 383 -18.17 2.94 -8.56
CA GLU A 383 -18.62 3.50 -7.27
C GLU A 383 -17.75 4.64 -6.73
N GLN A 384 -16.55 4.87 -7.31
CA GLN A 384 -15.65 5.97 -6.91
C GLN A 384 -15.64 7.15 -7.89
N SER A 385 -16.42 7.14 -8.95
CA SER A 385 -16.70 8.34 -9.73
C SER A 385 -17.68 9.21 -8.92
N PHE A 386 -17.13 10.06 -8.07
CA PHE A 386 -17.89 11.10 -7.40
C PHE A 386 -18.43 12.07 -8.45
N PRO A 387 -19.75 12.37 -8.46
CA PRO A 387 -20.25 13.41 -9.30
C PRO A 387 -19.57 14.73 -8.88
N GLU A 388 -18.80 15.32 -9.79
CA GLU A 388 -18.44 16.72 -9.69
C GLU A 388 -19.74 17.51 -9.66
N LYS A 389 -20.19 17.93 -8.48
CA LYS A 389 -21.17 19.01 -8.41
C LYS A 389 -20.41 20.32 -8.62
N THR A 390 -20.75 20.94 -9.71
CA THR A 390 -20.43 22.30 -10.17
C THR A 390 -20.41 23.35 -9.06
#